data_b4d77c96236d50b78aa7759017cc8c9f
#
_entry.id   b4d77c96236d50b78aa7759017cc8c9f
#
_cell.length_a   1.000
_cell.length_b   1.000
_cell.length_c   1.000
_cell.angle_alpha   90.00
_cell.angle_beta   90.00
_cell.angle_gamma   90.00
#
_symmetry.space_group_name_H-M   'P 1'
#
loop_
_entity.id
_entity.type
_entity.pdbx_description
1 polymer ?
#
loop_
_entity_poly.entity_id
_entity_poly.type
_entity_poly.pdbx_seq_one_letter_code
_entity_poly.pdbx_strand_id
1 'polypeptide(L)'
;VYDSPNDDNGYDIRDYRKIMAEFGTMEDFDALLAEAHANGMKLIMDLVVNHTSDEHPWFQSSLHDPDGPCRDYYIWHKGRDGKEPNNWVSFFSGPAWNYYPERDEWALHLFSKKQMDLNWDNPALRREVYDMIDWWLAKGVDGFRMDVINLISKDGLADGSEALAGAIGLRGIEHYFYGPRLHEYLAEMRRESFGRYDAVTVGE
;
A
#
# COMPACT_ATOMS: atom_id res chain seq x y z
N VAL A 1 -6.76 6.01 10.73
CA VAL A 1 -6.26 6.89 11.81
C VAL A 1 -4.82 7.36 11.57
N TYR A 2 -4.08 6.76 10.65
CA TYR A 2 -2.73 7.18 10.27
C TYR A 2 -2.71 8.60 9.71
N ASP A 3 -1.56 9.26 9.77
CA ASP A 3 -1.39 10.57 9.14
C ASP A 3 -1.60 10.47 7.63
N SER A 4 -2.50 11.29 7.10
CA SER A 4 -2.95 11.26 5.71
C SER A 4 -3.31 12.68 5.25
N PRO A 5 -3.08 13.02 3.96
CA PRO A 5 -3.65 14.23 3.35
C PRO A 5 -5.18 14.18 3.21
N ASN A 6 -5.78 12.98 3.39
CA ASN A 6 -7.21 12.74 3.33
C ASN A 6 -7.83 12.90 1.92
N ASP A 7 -7.06 12.57 0.89
CA ASP A 7 -7.55 12.51 -0.50
C ASP A 7 -8.49 11.31 -0.73
N ASP A 8 -8.35 10.25 0.09
CA ASP A 8 -9.19 9.05 0.07
C ASP A 8 -9.53 8.57 1.49
N ASN A 9 -10.18 9.40 2.29
CA ASN A 9 -10.69 9.06 3.63
C ASN A 9 -9.64 8.39 4.55
N GLY A 10 -8.35 8.74 4.40
CA GLY A 10 -7.26 8.21 5.19
C GLY A 10 -6.58 6.97 4.63
N TYR A 11 -7.04 6.44 3.48
CA TYR A 11 -6.37 5.34 2.78
C TYR A 11 -5.18 5.77 1.91
N ASP A 12 -4.91 7.07 1.82
CA ASP A 12 -3.71 7.69 1.26
C ASP A 12 -2.74 8.04 2.39
N ILE A 13 -2.04 7.03 2.93
CA ILE A 13 -1.19 7.19 4.12
C ILE A 13 0.09 7.95 3.79
N ARG A 14 0.34 9.05 4.53
CA ARG A 14 1.57 9.85 4.45
C ARG A 14 2.62 9.41 5.47
N ASP A 15 2.19 8.97 6.66
CA ASP A 15 3.09 8.46 7.70
C ASP A 15 2.40 7.34 8.50
N TYR A 16 2.93 6.13 8.42
CA TYR A 16 2.40 4.95 9.12
C TYR A 16 2.59 4.98 10.64
N ARG A 17 3.49 5.81 11.14
CA ARG A 17 3.85 5.86 12.58
C ARG A 17 3.35 7.12 13.26
N LYS A 18 2.39 7.80 12.66
CA LYS A 18 1.79 9.02 13.17
C LYS A 18 0.27 8.96 13.10
N ILE A 19 -0.38 9.55 14.09
CA ILE A 19 -1.84 9.72 14.10
C ILE A 19 -2.20 11.02 13.37
N MET A 20 -3.24 10.94 12.54
CA MET A 20 -3.80 12.09 11.85
C MET A 20 -4.32 13.11 12.87
N ALA A 21 -3.94 14.38 12.71
CA ALA A 21 -4.19 15.42 13.70
C ALA A 21 -5.68 15.61 14.06
N GLU A 22 -6.59 15.31 13.12
CA GLU A 22 -8.03 15.35 13.33
C GLU A 22 -8.53 14.30 14.33
N PHE A 23 -7.79 13.21 14.52
CA PHE A 23 -8.11 12.13 15.47
C PHE A 23 -7.36 12.28 16.80
N GLY A 24 -6.42 13.21 16.90
CA GLY A 24 -5.64 13.46 18.10
C GLY A 24 -4.14 13.18 17.92
N THR A 25 -3.51 12.77 19.02
CA THR A 25 -2.08 12.54 19.12
C THR A 25 -1.77 11.04 19.29
N MET A 26 -0.50 10.69 19.32
CA MET A 26 -0.07 9.32 19.65
C MET A 26 -0.39 8.98 21.11
N GLU A 27 -0.33 9.96 22.01
CA GLU A 27 -0.71 9.82 23.42
C GLU A 27 -2.22 9.52 23.57
N ASP A 28 -3.07 10.16 22.75
CA ASP A 28 -4.51 9.87 22.72
C ASP A 28 -4.77 8.44 22.22
N PHE A 29 -4.03 8.00 21.21
CA PHE A 29 -4.10 6.61 20.72
C PHE A 29 -3.65 5.61 21.80
N ASP A 30 -2.57 5.90 22.52
CA ASP A 30 -2.08 5.04 23.60
C ASP A 30 -3.10 4.95 24.75
N ALA A 31 -3.76 6.06 25.08
CA ALA A 31 -4.83 6.09 26.08
C ALA A 31 -6.05 5.25 25.62
N LEU A 32 -6.45 5.39 24.36
CA LEU A 32 -7.53 4.58 23.76
C LEU A 32 -7.22 3.08 23.80
N LEU A 33 -5.99 2.69 23.43
CA LEU A 33 -5.55 1.29 23.44
C LEU A 33 -5.57 0.71 24.86
N ALA A 34 -5.04 1.47 25.82
CA ALA A 34 -5.03 1.07 27.23
C ALA A 34 -6.44 0.91 27.79
N GLU A 35 -7.36 1.84 27.51
CA GLU A 35 -8.75 1.80 27.95
C GLU A 35 -9.52 0.63 27.29
N ALA A 36 -9.30 0.38 26.00
CA ALA A 36 -9.87 -0.78 25.32
C ALA A 36 -9.46 -2.09 26.02
N HIS A 37 -8.18 -2.27 26.29
CA HIS A 37 -7.66 -3.45 26.98
C HIS A 37 -8.19 -3.57 28.41
N ALA A 38 -8.28 -2.46 29.16
CA ALA A 38 -8.85 -2.46 30.53
C ALA A 38 -10.31 -2.94 30.55
N ASN A 39 -11.05 -2.72 29.45
CA ASN A 39 -12.41 -3.19 29.26
C ASN A 39 -12.53 -4.55 28.56
N GLY A 40 -11.41 -5.29 28.38
CA GLY A 40 -11.38 -6.61 27.74
C GLY A 40 -11.62 -6.59 26.24
N MET A 41 -11.53 -5.43 25.61
CA MET A 41 -11.62 -5.27 24.14
C MET A 41 -10.26 -5.41 23.48
N LYS A 42 -10.27 -5.88 22.24
CA LYS A 42 -9.11 -5.96 21.36
C LYS A 42 -9.20 -4.86 20.31
N LEU A 43 -8.05 -4.24 19.98
CA LEU A 43 -7.97 -3.19 18.97
C LEU A 43 -7.17 -3.69 17.78
N ILE A 44 -7.80 -3.73 16.61
CA ILE A 44 -7.14 -3.99 15.33
C ILE A 44 -7.13 -2.72 14.50
N MET A 45 -6.09 -2.55 13.69
CA MET A 45 -5.94 -1.41 12.78
C MET A 45 -6.06 -1.86 11.33
N ASP A 46 -6.32 -0.90 10.43
CA ASP A 46 -6.19 -1.13 8.99
C ASP A 46 -4.71 -1.19 8.60
N LEU A 47 -4.33 -2.18 7.80
CA LEU A 47 -3.03 -2.32 7.20
C LEU A 47 -3.15 -2.02 5.70
N VAL A 48 -2.84 -0.80 5.31
CA VAL A 48 -2.91 -0.32 3.92
C VAL A 48 -1.51 -0.37 3.35
N VAL A 49 -1.16 -1.46 2.68
CA VAL A 49 0.21 -1.70 2.19
C VAL A 49 0.27 -2.06 0.70
N ASN A 50 -0.83 -1.93 -0.03
CA ASN A 50 -0.80 -1.95 -1.49
C ASN A 50 -0.21 -0.65 -2.05
N HIS A 51 -0.47 0.48 -1.40
CA HIS A 51 -0.10 1.83 -1.85
C HIS A 51 0.15 2.77 -0.67
N THR A 52 0.74 3.93 -0.95
CA THR A 52 0.85 5.05 -0.02
C THR A 52 0.37 6.34 -0.68
N SER A 53 0.20 7.41 0.11
CA SER A 53 0.09 8.76 -0.44
C SER A 53 1.32 9.10 -1.29
N ASP A 54 1.15 9.92 -2.31
CA ASP A 54 2.26 10.55 -3.05
C ASP A 54 3.05 11.54 -2.17
N GLU A 55 2.50 11.95 -1.02
CA GLU A 55 3.22 12.75 -0.01
C GLU A 55 4.05 11.89 0.98
N HIS A 56 3.98 10.56 0.89
CA HIS A 56 4.78 9.68 1.75
C HIS A 56 6.29 9.90 1.51
N PRO A 57 7.13 9.95 2.57
CA PRO A 57 8.58 10.15 2.42
C PRO A 57 9.25 9.15 1.48
N TRP A 58 8.79 7.90 1.43
CA TRP A 58 9.31 6.90 0.48
C TRP A 58 9.04 7.32 -0.97
N PHE A 59 7.82 7.82 -1.27
CA PHE A 59 7.49 8.24 -2.62
C PHE A 59 8.27 9.50 -3.01
N GLN A 60 8.35 10.47 -2.12
CA GLN A 60 9.11 11.71 -2.36
C GLN A 60 10.61 11.42 -2.58
N SER A 61 11.18 10.49 -1.80
CA SER A 61 12.56 10.02 -2.03
C SER A 61 12.68 9.27 -3.37
N SER A 62 11.76 8.35 -3.67
CA SER A 62 11.75 7.63 -4.95
C SER A 62 11.65 8.56 -6.15
N LEU A 63 10.88 9.64 -6.04
CA LEU A 63 10.66 10.62 -7.12
C LEU A 63 11.91 11.49 -7.34
N HIS A 64 12.54 11.98 -6.27
CA HIS A 64 13.56 13.03 -6.35
C HIS A 64 15.00 12.54 -6.17
N ASP A 65 15.20 11.31 -5.71
CA ASP A 65 16.51 10.69 -5.51
C ASP A 65 16.62 9.38 -6.32
N PRO A 66 17.05 9.48 -7.60
CA PRO A 66 17.10 8.32 -8.50
C PRO A 66 18.15 7.27 -8.10
N ASP A 67 19.08 7.60 -7.22
CA ASP A 67 20.12 6.70 -6.68
C ASP A 67 19.84 6.32 -5.21
N GLY A 68 18.76 6.83 -4.64
CA GLY A 68 18.38 6.64 -3.25
C GLY A 68 17.81 5.25 -2.95
N PRO A 69 17.74 4.89 -1.65
CA PRO A 69 17.30 3.57 -1.22
C PRO A 69 15.82 3.28 -1.56
N CYS A 70 15.01 4.31 -1.69
CA CYS A 70 13.59 4.16 -2.00
C CYS A 70 13.28 4.16 -3.51
N ARG A 71 14.32 4.25 -4.38
CA ARG A 71 14.13 4.35 -5.83
C ARG A 71 13.08 3.37 -6.38
N ASP A 72 13.20 2.11 -6.01
CA ASP A 72 12.39 1.01 -6.54
C ASP A 72 11.33 0.51 -5.53
N TYR A 73 10.92 1.37 -4.58
CA TYR A 73 9.81 1.07 -3.66
C TYR A 73 8.44 1.16 -4.33
N TYR A 74 8.37 1.84 -5.47
CA TYR A 74 7.16 2.02 -6.28
C TYR A 74 7.35 1.43 -7.67
N ILE A 75 6.23 1.24 -8.37
CA ILE A 75 6.24 0.65 -9.73
C ILE A 75 6.34 1.78 -10.74
N TRP A 76 7.54 1.95 -11.29
CA TRP A 76 7.87 2.95 -12.31
C TRP A 76 8.07 2.30 -13.68
N HIS A 77 7.71 3.00 -14.76
CA HIS A 77 7.95 2.56 -16.13
C HIS A 77 8.08 3.76 -17.09
N LYS A 78 8.93 3.63 -18.10
CA LYS A 78 9.15 4.71 -19.11
C LYS A 78 7.99 4.93 -20.07
N GLY A 79 6.99 4.08 -20.03
CA GLY A 79 5.88 4.14 -20.98
C GLY A 79 6.22 3.54 -22.35
N ARG A 80 5.28 3.67 -23.28
CA ARG A 80 5.40 3.22 -24.67
C ARG A 80 5.07 4.38 -25.61
N ASP A 81 6.01 4.80 -26.43
CA ASP A 81 5.84 5.86 -27.43
C ASP A 81 5.25 7.16 -26.84
N GLY A 82 5.70 7.54 -25.63
CA GLY A 82 5.24 8.75 -24.92
C GLY A 82 3.85 8.63 -24.30
N LYS A 83 3.32 7.42 -24.19
CA LYS A 83 2.03 7.10 -23.54
C LYS A 83 2.24 6.17 -22.34
N GLU A 84 1.13 5.86 -21.66
CA GLU A 84 1.10 4.92 -20.54
C GLU A 84 1.76 3.59 -20.89
N PRO A 85 2.38 2.90 -19.91
CA PRO A 85 3.03 1.59 -20.11
C PRO A 85 2.11 0.50 -20.67
N ASN A 86 0.84 0.54 -20.27
CA ASN A 86 -0.22 -0.38 -20.68
C ASN A 86 -1.59 0.29 -20.61
N ASN A 87 -2.64 -0.48 -20.90
CA ASN A 87 -4.01 0.01 -20.96
C ASN A 87 -4.78 -0.15 -19.65
N TRP A 88 -4.12 -0.36 -18.50
CA TRP A 88 -4.79 -0.57 -17.22
C TRP A 88 -5.58 0.66 -16.79
N VAL A 89 -6.71 0.42 -16.12
CA VAL A 89 -7.56 1.48 -15.58
C VAL A 89 -7.61 1.43 -14.06
N SER A 90 -7.71 2.61 -13.46
CA SER A 90 -7.87 2.77 -12.01
C SER A 90 -9.27 2.32 -11.57
N PHE A 91 -9.40 1.83 -10.33
CA PHE A 91 -10.68 1.58 -9.68
C PHE A 91 -11.54 2.85 -9.56
N PHE A 92 -10.90 4.02 -9.54
CA PHE A 92 -11.58 5.33 -9.48
C PHE A 92 -11.74 5.99 -10.85
N SER A 93 -11.62 5.20 -11.91
CA SER A 93 -11.69 5.60 -13.32
C SER A 93 -10.45 6.30 -13.87
N GLY A 94 -10.31 6.26 -15.20
CA GLY A 94 -9.17 6.78 -15.93
C GLY A 94 -7.98 5.80 -15.97
N PRO A 95 -6.86 6.21 -16.58
CA PRO A 95 -5.63 5.41 -16.62
C PRO A 95 -5.09 5.11 -15.23
N ALA A 96 -4.48 3.92 -15.05
CA ALA A 96 -3.82 3.54 -13.81
C ALA A 96 -2.38 4.07 -13.68
N TRP A 97 -1.98 5.00 -14.54
CA TRP A 97 -0.63 5.53 -14.61
C TRP A 97 -0.63 7.05 -14.59
N ASN A 98 0.27 7.64 -13.79
CA ASN A 98 0.52 9.07 -13.75
C ASN A 98 1.95 9.38 -14.17
N TYR A 99 2.13 10.34 -15.10
CA TYR A 99 3.46 10.73 -15.58
C TYR A 99 4.11 11.75 -14.66
N TYR A 100 5.38 11.52 -14.36
CA TYR A 100 6.22 12.41 -13.55
C TYR A 100 7.42 12.89 -14.37
N PRO A 101 7.41 14.18 -14.80
CA PRO A 101 8.48 14.72 -15.63
C PRO A 101 9.85 14.72 -14.94
N GLU A 102 9.88 14.76 -13.61
CA GLU A 102 11.10 14.73 -12.79
C GLU A 102 11.92 13.45 -13.01
N ARG A 103 11.24 12.34 -13.34
CA ARG A 103 11.87 11.04 -13.63
C ARG A 103 11.82 10.66 -15.10
N ASP A 104 11.01 11.36 -15.89
CA ASP A 104 10.64 10.94 -17.25
C ASP A 104 10.05 9.50 -17.23
N GLU A 105 9.24 9.21 -16.22
CA GLU A 105 8.62 7.90 -15.99
C GLU A 105 7.18 8.04 -15.52
N TRP A 106 6.44 6.94 -15.64
CA TRP A 106 5.07 6.78 -15.18
C TRP A 106 5.07 5.97 -13.88
N ALA A 107 4.30 6.39 -12.88
CA ALA A 107 4.06 5.62 -11.67
C ALA A 107 2.68 4.97 -11.71
N LEU A 108 2.60 3.71 -11.26
CA LEU A 108 1.34 2.97 -11.15
C LEU A 108 0.52 3.47 -9.95
N HIS A 109 -0.80 3.65 -10.16
CA HIS A 109 -1.78 3.86 -9.11
C HIS A 109 -3.09 3.13 -9.45
N LEU A 110 -3.41 2.08 -8.74
CA LEU A 110 -4.66 1.34 -8.97
C LEU A 110 -5.89 2.09 -8.44
N PHE A 111 -5.71 3.02 -7.51
CA PHE A 111 -6.75 3.86 -6.92
C PHE A 111 -6.61 5.32 -7.36
N SER A 112 -6.68 6.27 -6.42
CA SER A 112 -6.49 7.69 -6.72
C SER A 112 -5.10 7.99 -7.29
N LYS A 113 -4.98 9.06 -8.08
CA LYS A 113 -3.67 9.60 -8.53
C LYS A 113 -2.77 10.06 -7.38
N LYS A 114 -3.29 10.08 -6.17
CA LYS A 114 -2.59 10.41 -4.94
C LYS A 114 -2.17 9.17 -4.14
N GLN A 115 -2.43 7.94 -4.66
CA GLN A 115 -2.18 6.66 -3.99
C GLN A 115 -1.29 5.79 -4.87
N MET A 116 0.03 5.88 -4.66
CA MET A 116 1.02 5.21 -5.49
C MET A 116 1.23 3.76 -5.06
N ASP A 117 1.13 2.82 -6.00
CA ASP A 117 1.29 1.39 -5.76
C ASP A 117 2.73 1.02 -5.39
N LEU A 118 2.86 0.27 -4.30
CA LEU A 118 4.13 -0.22 -3.79
C LEU A 118 4.64 -1.42 -4.60
N ASN A 119 5.95 -1.48 -4.80
CA ASN A 119 6.63 -2.56 -5.50
C ASN A 119 6.99 -3.70 -4.53
N TRP A 120 6.07 -4.63 -4.31
CA TRP A 120 6.27 -5.78 -3.43
C TRP A 120 7.32 -6.78 -3.93
N ASP A 121 7.78 -6.69 -5.17
CA ASP A 121 8.93 -7.47 -5.64
C ASP A 121 10.24 -7.02 -4.96
N ASN A 122 10.29 -5.78 -4.44
CA ASN A 122 11.46 -5.24 -3.75
C ASN A 122 11.52 -5.75 -2.29
N PRO A 123 12.54 -6.55 -1.93
CA PRO A 123 12.67 -7.08 -0.57
C PRO A 123 12.98 -6.01 0.48
N ALA A 124 13.59 -4.88 0.09
CA ALA A 124 13.85 -3.78 1.03
C ALA A 124 12.54 -3.10 1.42
N LEU A 125 11.62 -2.86 0.46
CA LEU A 125 10.28 -2.37 0.77
C LEU A 125 9.53 -3.31 1.72
N ARG A 126 9.52 -4.62 1.44
CA ARG A 126 8.85 -5.59 2.31
C ARG A 126 9.35 -5.53 3.75
N ARG A 127 10.66 -5.34 3.94
CA ARG A 127 11.26 -5.18 5.28
C ARG A 127 10.74 -3.95 5.99
N GLU A 128 10.66 -2.80 5.31
CA GLU A 128 10.07 -1.58 5.88
C GLU A 128 8.62 -1.78 6.32
N VAL A 129 7.84 -2.52 5.52
CA VAL A 129 6.46 -2.87 5.87
C VAL A 129 6.42 -3.76 7.12
N TYR A 130 7.29 -4.78 7.22
CA TYR A 130 7.33 -5.67 8.39
C TYR A 130 7.81 -4.93 9.64
N ASP A 131 8.79 -4.04 9.53
CA ASP A 131 9.26 -3.20 10.64
C ASP A 131 8.16 -2.22 11.12
N MET A 132 7.32 -1.75 10.22
CA MET A 132 6.16 -0.91 10.56
C MET A 132 5.08 -1.74 11.28
N ILE A 133 4.77 -2.94 10.81
CA ILE A 133 3.82 -3.84 11.47
C ILE A 133 4.31 -4.21 12.88
N ASP A 134 5.58 -4.60 13.00
CA ASP A 134 6.18 -4.95 14.28
C ASP A 134 6.15 -3.77 15.28
N TRP A 135 6.35 -2.55 14.79
CA TRP A 135 6.26 -1.36 15.63
C TRP A 135 4.86 -1.18 16.25
N TRP A 136 3.79 -1.40 15.48
CA TRP A 136 2.43 -1.32 16.00
C TRP A 136 2.07 -2.48 16.92
N LEU A 137 2.51 -3.70 16.60
CA LEU A 137 2.29 -4.88 17.45
C LEU A 137 3.06 -4.75 18.77
N ALA A 138 4.30 -4.25 18.74
CA ALA A 138 5.08 -3.98 19.95
C ALA A 138 4.46 -2.86 20.81
N LYS A 139 3.72 -1.92 20.19
CA LYS A 139 2.95 -0.89 20.89
C LYS A 139 1.72 -1.47 21.61
N GLY A 140 1.25 -2.64 21.20
CA GLY A 140 0.15 -3.36 21.84
C GLY A 140 -1.11 -3.51 20.99
N VAL A 141 -1.08 -3.11 19.70
CA VAL A 141 -2.17 -3.37 18.76
C VAL A 141 -2.36 -4.89 18.63
N ASP A 142 -3.60 -5.37 18.65
CA ASP A 142 -3.92 -6.79 18.69
C ASP A 142 -4.03 -7.45 17.32
N GLY A 143 -3.83 -6.68 16.25
CA GLY A 143 -3.85 -7.21 14.89
C GLY A 143 -4.25 -6.21 13.82
N PHE A 144 -4.51 -6.73 12.62
CA PHE A 144 -4.80 -5.88 11.46
C PHE A 144 -5.91 -6.46 10.57
N ARG A 145 -6.73 -5.56 10.05
CA ARG A 145 -7.48 -5.79 8.82
C ARG A 145 -6.61 -5.35 7.65
N MET A 146 -6.31 -6.27 6.75
CA MET A 146 -5.38 -6.03 5.63
C MET A 146 -6.17 -5.54 4.41
N ASP A 147 -6.10 -4.25 4.18
CA ASP A 147 -6.78 -3.55 3.09
C ASP A 147 -6.24 -3.99 1.74
N VAL A 148 -7.14 -4.38 0.84
CA VAL A 148 -6.85 -4.82 -0.54
C VAL A 148 -5.58 -5.68 -0.67
N ILE A 149 -5.31 -6.52 0.32
CA ILE A 149 -4.08 -7.31 0.41
C ILE A 149 -3.91 -8.26 -0.78
N ASN A 150 -4.99 -8.61 -1.44
CA ASN A 150 -5.02 -9.43 -2.65
C ASN A 150 -4.45 -8.73 -3.91
N LEU A 151 -4.13 -7.43 -3.83
CA LEU A 151 -3.60 -6.64 -4.94
C LEU A 151 -2.08 -6.45 -4.89
N ILE A 152 -1.38 -6.83 -3.82
CA ILE A 152 0.05 -6.53 -3.64
C ILE A 152 0.98 -7.23 -4.63
N SER A 153 0.55 -8.35 -5.24
CA SER A 153 1.35 -9.10 -6.22
C SER A 153 0.88 -8.77 -7.64
N LYS A 154 1.77 -8.22 -8.47
CA LYS A 154 1.50 -7.94 -9.88
C LYS A 154 2.16 -9.03 -10.77
N ASP A 155 1.50 -9.41 -11.87
CA ASP A 155 2.00 -10.37 -12.85
C ASP A 155 2.41 -9.63 -14.14
N GLY A 156 3.60 -9.04 -14.10
CA GLY A 156 4.13 -8.25 -15.21
C GLY A 156 3.32 -6.97 -15.46
N LEU A 157 3.47 -6.40 -16.66
CA LEU A 157 2.83 -5.16 -17.09
C LEU A 157 2.24 -5.27 -18.51
N ALA A 158 1.76 -6.46 -18.88
CA ALA A 158 1.09 -6.66 -20.17
C ALA A 158 -0.24 -5.90 -20.24
N ASP A 159 -0.70 -5.62 -21.44
CA ASP A 159 -2.03 -5.00 -21.63
C ASP A 159 -3.14 -5.91 -21.10
N GLY A 160 -4.12 -5.30 -20.45
CA GLY A 160 -5.31 -6.00 -19.97
C GLY A 160 -6.26 -6.40 -21.10
N SER A 161 -6.99 -7.49 -20.88
CA SER A 161 -7.95 -8.07 -21.83
C SER A 161 -9.18 -7.17 -22.02
N GLU A 162 -9.47 -6.79 -23.26
CA GLU A 162 -10.68 -6.05 -23.61
C GLU A 162 -11.96 -6.87 -23.33
N ALA A 163 -11.91 -8.19 -23.53
CA ALA A 163 -13.06 -9.06 -23.27
C ALA A 163 -13.37 -9.11 -21.77
N LEU A 164 -12.36 -9.21 -20.91
CA LEU A 164 -12.53 -9.20 -19.47
C LEU A 164 -12.97 -7.83 -18.97
N ALA A 165 -12.38 -6.76 -19.49
CA ALA A 165 -12.77 -5.38 -19.19
C ALA A 165 -14.24 -5.12 -19.53
N GLY A 166 -14.74 -5.65 -20.63
CA GLY A 166 -16.15 -5.55 -21.00
C GLY A 166 -17.10 -6.27 -20.04
N ALA A 167 -16.61 -7.32 -19.35
CA ALA A 167 -17.41 -8.09 -18.40
C ALA A 167 -17.45 -7.47 -16.99
N ILE A 168 -16.33 -6.93 -16.51
CA ILE A 168 -16.19 -6.49 -15.12
C ILE A 168 -15.84 -5.00 -14.95
N GLY A 169 -15.65 -4.26 -16.04
CA GLY A 169 -15.37 -2.82 -16.02
C GLY A 169 -13.94 -2.41 -15.65
N LEU A 170 -13.06 -3.38 -15.35
CA LEU A 170 -11.69 -3.11 -14.89
C LEU A 170 -10.67 -3.77 -15.83
N ARG A 171 -10.05 -2.97 -16.70
CA ARG A 171 -9.00 -3.44 -17.59
C ARG A 171 -7.68 -3.59 -16.86
N GLY A 172 -7.05 -4.77 -16.98
CA GLY A 172 -5.78 -5.10 -16.35
C GLY A 172 -5.91 -5.86 -15.03
N ILE A 173 -7.12 -6.08 -14.52
CA ILE A 173 -7.36 -6.74 -13.24
C ILE A 173 -6.75 -8.15 -13.15
N GLU A 174 -6.70 -8.87 -14.27
CA GLU A 174 -6.07 -10.20 -14.35
C GLU A 174 -4.59 -10.23 -14.02
N HIS A 175 -3.92 -9.07 -14.05
CA HIS A 175 -2.49 -8.95 -13.77
C HIS A 175 -2.17 -8.55 -12.33
N TYR A 176 -3.16 -8.16 -11.54
CA TYR A 176 -2.92 -7.71 -10.16
C TYR A 176 -3.90 -8.26 -9.13
N PHE A 177 -4.98 -8.92 -9.56
CA PHE A 177 -5.94 -9.52 -8.64
C PHE A 177 -5.51 -10.96 -8.32
N TYR A 178 -5.13 -11.23 -7.08
CA TYR A 178 -4.54 -12.50 -6.65
C TYR A 178 -3.31 -12.91 -7.49
N GLY A 179 -2.38 -11.98 -7.69
CA GLY A 179 -1.18 -12.22 -8.46
C GLY A 179 -0.33 -13.40 -7.94
N PRO A 180 0.60 -13.92 -8.74
CA PRO A 180 1.22 -15.25 -8.55
C PRO A 180 2.05 -15.37 -7.27
N ARG A 181 2.58 -14.26 -6.75
CA ARG A 181 3.42 -14.24 -5.54
C ARG A 181 2.66 -13.85 -4.25
N LEU A 182 1.33 -13.66 -4.32
CA LEU A 182 0.56 -13.22 -3.16
C LEU A 182 0.80 -14.10 -1.93
N HIS A 183 0.65 -15.41 -2.06
CA HIS A 183 0.83 -16.33 -0.94
C HIS A 183 2.28 -16.43 -0.45
N GLU A 184 3.26 -16.18 -1.32
CA GLU A 184 4.66 -16.04 -0.92
C GLU A 184 4.84 -14.84 0.01
N TYR A 185 4.30 -13.68 -0.36
CA TYR A 185 4.38 -12.45 0.46
C TYR A 185 3.63 -12.59 1.78
N LEU A 186 2.44 -13.20 1.78
CA LEU A 186 1.69 -13.46 3.01
C LEU A 186 2.43 -14.42 3.95
N ALA A 187 3.05 -15.48 3.41
CA ALA A 187 3.86 -16.40 4.20
C ALA A 187 5.13 -15.73 4.76
N GLU A 188 5.78 -14.88 3.97
CA GLU A 188 6.93 -14.08 4.41
C GLU A 188 6.51 -13.10 5.51
N MET A 189 5.44 -12.34 5.32
CA MET A 189 4.89 -11.41 6.31
C MET A 189 4.59 -12.11 7.64
N ARG A 190 3.98 -13.31 7.59
CA ARG A 190 3.74 -14.12 8.79
C ARG A 190 5.04 -14.52 9.47
N ARG A 191 6.03 -14.98 8.71
CA ARG A 191 7.32 -15.45 9.26
C ARG A 191 8.12 -14.31 9.86
N GLU A 192 8.16 -13.17 9.17
CA GLU A 192 9.03 -12.04 9.54
C GLU A 192 8.38 -11.11 10.58
N SER A 193 7.05 -11.10 10.70
CA SER A 193 6.30 -10.22 11.61
C SER A 193 5.23 -10.97 12.41
N PHE A 194 4.03 -11.15 11.89
CA PHE A 194 2.86 -11.63 12.63
C PHE A 194 3.05 -12.92 13.45
N GLY A 195 3.89 -13.85 12.96
CA GLY A 195 4.15 -15.12 13.64
C GLY A 195 4.90 -14.99 14.98
N ARG A 196 5.40 -13.81 15.31
CA ARG A 196 6.09 -13.49 16.57
C ARG A 196 5.14 -12.97 17.65
N TYR A 197 3.89 -12.70 17.30
CA TYR A 197 2.89 -12.05 18.16
C TYR A 197 1.61 -12.87 18.22
N ASP A 198 0.86 -12.71 19.33
CA ASP A 198 -0.52 -13.20 19.43
C ASP A 198 -1.45 -12.16 18.77
N ALA A 199 -1.43 -12.14 17.45
CA ALA A 199 -2.13 -11.14 16.65
C ALA A 199 -3.18 -11.76 15.73
N VAL A 200 -4.32 -11.09 15.58
CA VAL A 200 -5.37 -11.46 14.62
C VAL A 200 -5.17 -10.72 13.31
N THR A 201 -5.27 -11.42 12.20
CA THR A 201 -5.27 -10.80 10.86
C THR A 201 -6.49 -11.24 10.07
N VAL A 202 -7.09 -10.30 9.35
CA VAL A 202 -8.19 -10.57 8.41
C VAL A 202 -7.87 -9.85 7.10
N GLY A 203 -7.92 -10.58 5.98
CA GLY A 203 -7.74 -10.01 4.64
C GLY A 203 -9.07 -9.59 4.04
N GLU A 204 -9.02 -8.63 3.16
CA GLU A 204 -10.13 -8.19 2.32
C GLU A 204 -9.92 -8.64 0.87
#